data_d02051feded95b49a08ec722b9beaa56
#
_entry.id   d02051feded95b49a08ec722b9beaa56
#
_cell.length_a   1.000
_cell.length_b   1.000
_cell.length_c   1.000
_cell.angle_alpha   90.00
_cell.angle_beta   90.00
_cell.angle_gamma   90.00
#
_symmetry.space_group_name_H-M   'P 1'
#
loop_
_entity.id
_entity.type
_entity.pdbx_description
1 polymer ?
#
loop_
_entity_poly.entity_id
_entity_poly.type
_entity_poly.pdbx_seq_one_letter_code
_entity_poly.pdbx_strand_id
1 'polypeptide(L)'
;LLRLISNTPLQIELDFMSVSGHISRNTPLEHIDTFYKDFDEIRSQNYDGMIITGAPVEKLQFEEVDYWNELVEIFDWAHKHVTSTLYICWAALAGLYHFYGIPKYPLDKKLFGVFAHHKHDERNPIFRGFDDLFYVPHSRYSEVRRADIEKDKSLTILSESEDAGVYMVMARCGREFSSRGTPN
;
A
#
# COMPACT_ATOMS: atom_id res chain seq x y z
N LEU A 1 2.54 12.80 -1.99
CA LEU A 1 2.31 12.36 -0.61
C LEU A 1 2.69 13.44 0.40
N LEU A 2 3.92 13.96 0.42
CA LEU A 2 4.38 14.95 1.40
C LEU A 2 3.42 16.14 1.56
N ARG A 3 3.00 16.75 0.44
CA ARG A 3 2.07 17.88 0.47
C ARG A 3 0.72 17.53 1.13
N LEU A 4 0.26 16.29 1.00
CA LEU A 4 -0.98 15.83 1.63
C LEU A 4 -0.80 15.58 3.12
N ILE A 5 0.31 14.94 3.50
CA ILE A 5 0.61 14.63 4.90
C ILE A 5 0.87 15.92 5.70
N SER A 6 1.56 16.90 5.11
CA SER A 6 1.86 18.17 5.77
C SER A 6 0.65 19.13 5.89
N ASN A 7 -0.47 18.83 5.23
CA ASN A 7 -1.69 19.64 5.34
C ASN A 7 -2.54 19.26 6.56
N THR A 8 -1.95 19.34 7.73
CA THR A 8 -2.57 19.02 9.02
C THR A 8 -2.07 19.99 10.10
N PRO A 9 -2.88 20.29 11.14
CA PRO A 9 -2.40 21.05 12.30
C PRO A 9 -1.45 20.28 13.22
N LEU A 10 -1.28 18.97 12.99
CA LEU A 10 -0.35 18.14 13.77
C LEU A 10 1.09 18.36 13.30
N GLN A 11 2.02 18.37 14.24
CA GLN A 11 3.44 18.30 13.91
C GLN A 11 3.76 16.86 13.50
N ILE A 12 4.30 16.68 12.30
CA ILE A 12 4.67 15.37 11.75
C ILE A 12 6.17 15.37 11.50
N GLU A 13 6.86 14.41 12.06
CA GLU A 13 8.24 14.07 11.75
C GLU A 13 8.25 12.93 10.74
N LEU A 14 8.96 13.10 9.62
CA LEU A 14 8.97 12.15 8.52
C LEU A 14 10.38 11.59 8.31
N ASP A 15 10.47 10.28 8.37
CA ASP A 15 11.62 9.52 7.92
C ASP A 15 11.32 8.88 6.56
N PHE A 16 12.24 9.02 5.63
CA PHE A 16 12.20 8.31 4.36
C PHE A 16 13.08 7.09 4.46
N MET A 17 12.58 5.95 3.97
CA MET A 17 13.31 4.70 3.94
C MET A 17 13.37 4.16 2.52
N SER A 18 14.50 3.61 2.14
CA SER A 18 14.69 2.84 0.91
C SER A 18 15.08 1.40 1.25
N VAL A 19 14.74 0.47 0.33
CA VAL A 19 15.25 -0.90 0.40
C VAL A 19 16.70 -0.93 -0.06
N SER A 20 17.58 -1.60 0.68
CA SER A 20 19.03 -1.53 0.50
C SER A 20 19.54 -2.15 -0.80
N GLY A 21 18.83 -3.13 -1.34
CA GLY A 21 19.26 -3.86 -2.55
C GLY A 21 18.83 -3.22 -3.87
N HIS A 22 18.04 -2.14 -3.85
CA HIS A 22 17.46 -1.59 -5.08
C HIS A 22 18.11 -0.29 -5.48
N ILE A 23 18.98 -0.34 -6.51
CA ILE A 23 19.50 0.87 -7.16
C ILE A 23 18.38 1.44 -8.03
N SER A 24 17.78 2.53 -7.56
CA SER A 24 16.79 3.27 -8.35
C SER A 24 17.41 3.77 -9.66
N ARG A 25 16.87 3.35 -10.80
CA ARG A 25 17.33 3.80 -12.12
C ARG A 25 17.08 5.28 -12.39
N ASN A 26 16.20 5.90 -11.63
CA ASN A 26 15.67 7.26 -11.90
C ASN A 26 16.03 8.28 -10.80
N THR A 27 16.70 7.87 -9.73
CA THR A 27 17.08 8.79 -8.64
C THR A 27 18.59 8.79 -8.48
N PRO A 28 19.27 9.95 -8.46
CA PRO A 28 20.70 10.05 -8.20
C PRO A 28 21.03 9.42 -6.85
N LEU A 29 22.09 8.61 -6.77
CA LEU A 29 22.55 7.94 -5.54
C LEU A 29 22.80 8.95 -4.41
N GLU A 30 23.42 10.09 -4.71
CA GLU A 30 23.69 11.17 -3.74
C GLU A 30 22.40 11.69 -3.06
N HIS A 31 21.28 11.65 -3.76
CA HIS A 31 20.00 12.10 -3.22
C HIS A 31 19.38 11.04 -2.29
N ILE A 32 19.55 9.78 -2.64
CA ILE A 32 19.09 8.66 -1.80
C ILE A 32 19.88 8.65 -0.49
N ASP A 33 21.20 8.66 -0.55
CA ASP A 33 22.09 8.62 0.62
C ASP A 33 21.90 9.81 1.57
N THR A 34 21.42 10.95 1.07
CA THR A 34 21.24 12.16 1.88
C THR A 34 19.90 12.20 2.62
N PHE A 35 18.84 11.66 2.03
CA PHE A 35 17.47 11.85 2.52
C PHE A 35 16.78 10.56 2.97
N TYR A 36 17.31 9.40 2.62
CA TYR A 36 16.71 8.11 2.93
C TYR A 36 17.58 7.36 3.94
N LYS A 37 16.91 6.76 4.91
CA LYS A 37 17.51 5.87 5.90
C LYS A 37 17.45 4.44 5.39
N ASP A 38 18.44 3.66 5.74
CA ASP A 38 18.39 2.21 5.57
C ASP A 38 17.51 1.57 6.66
N PHE A 39 17.02 0.36 6.38
CA PHE A 39 16.17 -0.35 7.33
C PHE A 39 16.87 -0.59 8.68
N ASP A 40 18.18 -0.85 8.68
CA ASP A 40 18.96 -1.06 9.90
C ASP A 40 18.99 0.16 10.83
N GLU A 41 18.90 1.37 10.29
CA GLU A 41 18.89 2.61 11.08
C GLU A 41 17.56 2.83 11.82
N ILE A 42 16.45 2.30 11.28
CA ILE A 42 15.11 2.51 11.83
C ILE A 42 14.59 1.31 12.62
N ARG A 43 15.15 0.12 12.48
CA ARG A 43 14.62 -1.13 13.05
C ARG A 43 14.45 -1.15 14.57
N SER A 44 15.19 -0.30 15.29
CA SER A 44 15.08 -0.15 16.75
C SER A 44 14.04 0.87 17.19
N GLN A 45 13.40 1.56 16.26
CA GLN A 45 12.44 2.63 16.53
C GLN A 45 10.99 2.14 16.42
N ASN A 46 10.07 2.94 16.99
CA ASN A 46 8.63 2.74 16.82
C ASN A 46 8.05 3.97 16.11
N TYR A 47 7.02 3.76 15.30
CA TYR A 47 6.37 4.81 14.52
C TYR A 47 4.85 4.80 14.72
N ASP A 48 4.23 5.97 14.65
CA ASP A 48 2.77 6.09 14.68
C ASP A 48 2.14 5.65 13.37
N GLY A 49 2.82 5.90 12.25
CA GLY A 49 2.33 5.54 10.93
C GLY A 49 3.44 5.19 9.94
N MET A 50 3.12 4.33 8.98
CA MET A 50 4.01 4.00 7.87
C MET A 50 3.22 3.95 6.56
N ILE A 51 3.80 4.48 5.50
CA ILE A 51 3.24 4.36 4.15
C ILE A 51 4.25 3.60 3.29
N ILE A 52 3.81 2.45 2.77
CA ILE A 52 4.62 1.63 1.87
C ILE A 52 4.06 1.79 0.46
N THR A 53 4.84 2.40 -0.41
CA THR A 53 4.44 2.67 -1.80
C THR A 53 4.75 1.49 -2.71
N GLY A 54 4.06 1.44 -3.86
CA GLY A 54 4.30 0.42 -4.85
C GLY A 54 5.53 0.68 -5.72
N ALA A 55 5.90 -0.37 -6.46
CA ALA A 55 6.95 -0.36 -7.47
C ALA A 55 6.44 -0.94 -8.80
N PRO A 56 7.06 -0.62 -9.94
CA PRO A 56 6.62 -1.08 -11.27
C PRO A 56 7.04 -2.52 -11.57
N VAL A 57 6.82 -3.44 -10.62
CA VAL A 57 7.19 -4.86 -10.67
C VAL A 57 5.98 -5.81 -10.71
N GLU A 58 4.81 -5.32 -11.10
CA GLU A 58 3.55 -6.08 -11.07
C GLU A 58 3.57 -7.39 -11.88
N LYS A 59 4.41 -7.46 -12.92
CA LYS A 59 4.51 -8.63 -13.81
C LYS A 59 5.35 -9.76 -13.26
N LEU A 60 6.23 -9.47 -12.29
CA LEU A 60 7.07 -10.48 -11.62
C LEU A 60 6.25 -11.20 -10.54
N GLN A 61 6.58 -12.45 -10.25
CA GLN A 61 6.13 -13.07 -9.02
C GLN A 61 6.75 -12.31 -7.82
N PHE A 62 6.14 -12.41 -6.64
CA PHE A 62 6.63 -11.65 -5.49
C PHE A 62 8.06 -12.05 -5.13
N GLU A 63 8.35 -13.35 -5.15
CA GLU A 63 9.65 -13.93 -4.83
C GLU A 63 10.74 -13.66 -5.91
N GLU A 64 10.35 -13.23 -7.10
CA GLU A 64 11.26 -12.81 -8.17
C GLU A 64 11.74 -11.36 -8.04
N VAL A 65 11.17 -10.60 -7.09
CA VAL A 65 11.56 -9.22 -6.86
C VAL A 65 12.85 -9.19 -6.04
N ASP A 66 13.89 -8.52 -6.52
CA ASP A 66 15.25 -8.52 -5.97
C ASP A 66 15.29 -8.24 -4.47
N TYR A 67 14.47 -7.34 -3.99
CA TYR A 67 14.37 -6.91 -2.59
C TYR A 67 13.23 -7.58 -1.81
N TRP A 68 12.65 -8.66 -2.32
CA TRP A 68 11.49 -9.31 -1.69
C TRP A 68 11.76 -9.72 -0.23
N ASN A 69 12.89 -10.34 0.03
CA ASN A 69 13.24 -10.82 1.37
C ASN A 69 13.35 -9.67 2.37
N GLU A 70 14.01 -8.57 2.00
CA GLU A 70 14.10 -7.37 2.82
C GLU A 70 12.72 -6.72 3.04
N LEU A 71 11.90 -6.67 1.99
CA LEU A 71 10.54 -6.14 2.09
C LEU A 71 9.67 -6.95 3.07
N VAL A 72 9.80 -8.26 3.08
CA VAL A 72 9.13 -9.16 4.03
C VAL A 72 9.60 -8.86 5.47
N GLU A 73 10.90 -8.68 5.69
CA GLU A 73 11.43 -8.28 7.01
C GLU A 73 10.86 -6.92 7.45
N ILE A 74 10.75 -5.96 6.53
CA ILE A 74 10.15 -4.65 6.79
C ILE A 74 8.66 -4.79 7.13
N PHE A 75 7.91 -5.64 6.43
CA PHE A 75 6.50 -5.90 6.73
C PHE A 75 6.33 -6.49 8.15
N ASP A 76 7.11 -7.50 8.49
CA ASP A 76 7.06 -8.14 9.81
C ASP A 76 7.49 -7.19 10.94
N TRP A 77 8.47 -6.34 10.68
CA TRP A 77 8.88 -5.28 11.59
C TRP A 77 7.77 -4.22 11.74
N ALA A 78 7.21 -3.73 10.65
CA ALA A 78 6.14 -2.74 10.67
C ALA A 78 4.92 -3.25 11.45
N HIS A 79 4.59 -4.54 11.29
CA HIS A 79 3.51 -5.19 12.04
C HIS A 79 3.69 -5.10 13.56
N LYS A 80 4.91 -4.99 14.07
CA LYS A 80 5.26 -4.96 15.51
C LYS A 80 5.55 -3.55 16.02
N HIS A 81 6.18 -2.72 15.20
CA HIS A 81 6.76 -1.43 15.59
C HIS A 81 5.99 -0.21 15.07
N VAL A 82 5.01 -0.42 14.18
CA VAL A 82 4.21 0.66 13.62
C VAL A 82 2.75 0.53 14.05
N THR A 83 2.17 1.63 14.53
CA THR A 83 0.78 1.63 15.01
C THR A 83 -0.20 1.42 13.86
N SER A 84 0.00 2.11 12.74
CA SER A 84 -0.86 1.97 11.55
C SER A 84 -0.05 2.01 10.27
N THR A 85 -0.33 1.10 9.33
CA THR A 85 0.37 0.98 8.04
C THR A 85 -0.60 1.12 6.87
N LEU A 86 -0.23 1.96 5.90
CA LEU A 86 -0.93 2.10 4.62
C LEU A 86 -0.08 1.54 3.49
N TYR A 87 -0.55 0.47 2.88
CA TYR A 87 0.04 -0.15 1.69
C TYR A 87 -0.62 0.41 0.44
N ILE A 88 0.16 0.90 -0.52
CA ILE A 88 -0.37 1.55 -1.74
C ILE A 88 0.07 0.80 -2.99
N CYS A 89 -0.86 0.62 -3.92
CA CYS A 89 -0.63 0.04 -5.25
C CYS A 89 -0.06 -1.39 -5.18
N TRP A 90 1.14 -1.64 -5.71
CA TRP A 90 1.77 -2.96 -5.68
C TRP A 90 2.10 -3.41 -4.25
N ALA A 91 2.50 -2.50 -3.36
CA ALA A 91 2.73 -2.85 -1.95
C ALA A 91 1.46 -3.38 -1.27
N ALA A 92 0.28 -2.93 -1.68
CA ALA A 92 -0.99 -3.47 -1.18
C ALA A 92 -1.19 -4.95 -1.57
N LEU A 93 -0.78 -5.34 -2.78
CA LEU A 93 -0.78 -6.75 -3.20
C LEU A 93 0.23 -7.57 -2.41
N ALA A 94 1.44 -7.02 -2.26
CA ALA A 94 2.54 -7.67 -1.55
C ALA A 94 2.19 -7.92 -0.07
N GLY A 95 1.60 -6.94 0.62
CA GLY A 95 1.14 -7.09 2.00
C GLY A 95 -0.01 -8.10 2.14
N LEU A 96 -1.01 -8.05 1.26
CA LEU A 96 -2.10 -9.02 1.24
C LEU A 96 -1.60 -10.44 0.97
N TYR A 97 -0.61 -10.60 0.10
CA TYR A 97 0.02 -11.88 -0.18
C TYR A 97 0.82 -12.39 1.02
N HIS A 98 1.70 -11.55 1.58
CA HIS A 98 2.58 -11.95 2.69
C HIS A 98 1.81 -12.36 3.94
N PHE A 99 0.84 -11.55 4.39
CA PHE A 99 0.15 -11.78 5.65
C PHE A 99 -1.05 -12.73 5.55
N TYR A 100 -1.71 -12.78 4.40
CA TYR A 100 -3.00 -13.46 4.24
C TYR A 100 -3.02 -14.48 3.10
N GLY A 101 -1.92 -14.65 2.36
CA GLY A 101 -1.85 -15.57 1.23
C GLY A 101 -2.77 -15.20 0.06
N ILE A 102 -3.22 -13.95 -0.03
CA ILE A 102 -4.11 -13.51 -1.11
C ILE A 102 -3.31 -13.38 -2.40
N PRO A 103 -3.59 -14.19 -3.44
CA PRO A 103 -2.85 -14.14 -4.68
C PRO A 103 -3.21 -12.91 -5.51
N LYS A 104 -2.28 -12.47 -6.34
CA LYS A 104 -2.57 -11.53 -7.42
C LYS A 104 -2.89 -12.27 -8.72
N TYR A 105 -3.78 -11.70 -9.51
CA TYR A 105 -4.16 -12.22 -10.81
C TYR A 105 -3.76 -11.22 -11.89
N PRO A 106 -3.14 -11.66 -13.00
CA PRO A 106 -2.88 -10.80 -14.13
C PRO A 106 -4.18 -10.41 -14.81
N LEU A 107 -4.25 -9.18 -15.32
CA LEU A 107 -5.32 -8.73 -16.18
C LEU A 107 -4.95 -8.96 -17.64
N ASP A 108 -5.90 -9.33 -18.48
CA ASP A 108 -5.71 -9.50 -19.93
C ASP A 108 -5.31 -8.18 -20.60
N LYS A 109 -5.82 -7.07 -20.07
CA LYS A 109 -5.53 -5.72 -20.54
C LYS A 109 -5.21 -4.82 -19.35
N LYS A 110 -4.37 -3.82 -19.60
CA LYS A 110 -4.11 -2.77 -18.60
C LYS A 110 -5.42 -2.09 -18.19
N LEU A 111 -5.74 -2.11 -16.92
CA LEU A 111 -6.79 -1.27 -16.36
C LEU A 111 -6.24 0.14 -16.22
N PHE A 112 -6.72 1.06 -17.05
CA PHE A 112 -6.27 2.44 -17.07
C PHE A 112 -7.45 3.39 -17.19
N GLY A 113 -7.55 4.33 -16.26
CA GLY A 113 -8.64 5.30 -16.23
C GLY A 113 -8.96 5.78 -14.82
N VAL A 114 -10.03 6.55 -14.73
CA VAL A 114 -10.61 7.02 -13.47
C VAL A 114 -11.95 6.33 -13.30
N PHE A 115 -12.12 5.61 -12.21
CA PHE A 115 -13.28 4.75 -11.97
C PHE A 115 -14.03 5.19 -10.72
N ALA A 116 -15.36 5.04 -10.76
CA ALA A 116 -16.24 5.30 -9.63
C ALA A 116 -16.14 4.17 -8.60
N HIS A 117 -16.05 4.53 -7.33
CA HIS A 117 -15.96 3.61 -6.20
C HIS A 117 -17.02 3.92 -5.16
N HIS A 118 -17.56 2.86 -4.57
CA HIS A 118 -18.51 2.93 -3.47
C HIS A 118 -17.89 2.54 -2.15
N LYS A 119 -18.32 3.17 -1.06
CA LYS A 119 -17.99 2.77 0.31
C LYS A 119 -18.93 1.66 0.77
N HIS A 120 -18.41 0.67 1.48
CA HIS A 120 -19.22 -0.36 2.14
C HIS A 120 -19.56 -0.02 3.59
N ASP A 121 -18.74 0.84 4.23
CA ASP A 121 -18.97 1.31 5.59
C ASP A 121 -18.79 2.84 5.65
N GLU A 122 -19.91 3.57 5.58
CA GLU A 122 -19.92 5.03 5.64
C GLU A 122 -19.43 5.59 6.99
N ARG A 123 -19.50 4.79 8.05
CA ARG A 123 -19.09 5.20 9.40
C ARG A 123 -17.62 5.00 9.67
N ASN A 124 -16.90 4.32 8.77
CA ASN A 124 -15.48 4.10 8.95
C ASN A 124 -14.73 5.44 8.93
N PRO A 125 -13.92 5.75 9.96
CA PRO A 125 -13.22 7.02 10.06
C PRO A 125 -12.33 7.37 8.86
N ILE A 126 -11.84 6.36 8.13
CA ILE A 126 -10.99 6.57 6.95
C ILE A 126 -11.72 7.28 5.80
N PHE A 127 -13.05 7.17 5.78
CA PHE A 127 -13.89 7.82 4.76
C PHE A 127 -14.47 9.17 5.20
N ARG A 128 -13.98 9.72 6.32
CA ARG A 128 -14.45 11.04 6.75
C ARG A 128 -14.12 12.09 5.71
N GLY A 129 -15.15 12.74 5.17
CA GLY A 129 -15.04 13.75 4.11
C GLY A 129 -15.05 13.19 2.69
N PHE A 130 -15.21 11.89 2.51
CA PHE A 130 -15.47 11.30 1.20
C PHE A 130 -16.96 11.36 0.85
N ASP A 131 -17.26 11.62 -0.42
CA ASP A 131 -18.61 11.43 -0.97
C ASP A 131 -18.96 9.93 -1.00
N ASP A 132 -20.25 9.60 -1.12
CA ASP A 132 -20.72 8.20 -1.21
C ASP A 132 -20.19 7.51 -2.44
N LEU A 133 -20.04 8.27 -3.52
CA LEU A 133 -19.38 7.90 -4.75
C LEU A 133 -18.17 8.78 -4.93
N PHE A 134 -17.00 8.19 -5.02
CA PHE A 134 -15.75 8.91 -5.26
C PHE A 134 -14.96 8.28 -6.40
N TYR A 135 -14.09 9.06 -7.04
CA TYR A 135 -13.37 8.65 -8.24
C TYR A 135 -11.90 8.40 -7.93
N VAL A 136 -11.39 7.27 -8.39
CA VAL A 136 -9.99 6.87 -8.17
C VAL A 136 -9.31 6.55 -9.49
N PRO A 137 -8.11 7.11 -9.74
CA PRO A 137 -7.29 6.74 -10.87
C PRO A 137 -6.67 5.35 -10.68
N HIS A 138 -6.72 4.53 -11.73
CA HIS A 138 -6.07 3.23 -11.80
C HIS A 138 -5.15 3.14 -13.02
N SER A 139 -3.97 2.50 -12.83
CA SER A 139 -3.02 2.19 -13.89
C SER A 139 -2.29 0.90 -13.51
N ARG A 140 -2.88 -0.28 -13.80
CA ARG A 140 -2.39 -1.56 -13.30
C ARG A 140 -2.63 -2.72 -14.25
N TYR A 141 -1.81 -3.77 -14.11
CA TYR A 141 -1.89 -5.02 -14.88
C TYR A 141 -2.30 -6.22 -14.01
N SER A 142 -2.65 -6.00 -12.74
CA SER A 142 -3.01 -7.08 -11.83
C SER A 142 -4.16 -6.69 -10.92
N GLU A 143 -4.81 -7.68 -10.34
CA GLU A 143 -5.90 -7.50 -9.38
C GLU A 143 -5.82 -8.52 -8.24
N VAL A 144 -6.58 -8.26 -7.18
CA VAL A 144 -7.01 -9.24 -6.19
C VAL A 144 -8.50 -9.50 -6.36
N ARG A 145 -8.94 -10.70 -6.10
CA ARG A 145 -10.36 -11.05 -6.23
C ARG A 145 -11.06 -10.92 -4.90
N ARG A 146 -12.26 -10.36 -4.94
CA ARG A 146 -13.16 -10.24 -3.79
C ARG A 146 -13.31 -11.58 -3.06
N ALA A 147 -13.57 -12.66 -3.82
CA ALA A 147 -13.77 -13.99 -3.28
C ALA A 147 -12.58 -14.54 -2.47
N ASP A 148 -11.35 -14.12 -2.77
CA ASP A 148 -10.18 -14.54 -2.00
C ASP A 148 -10.05 -13.75 -0.70
N ILE A 149 -10.35 -12.45 -0.73
CA ILE A 149 -10.34 -11.59 0.47
C ILE A 149 -11.42 -12.04 1.46
N GLU A 150 -12.63 -12.38 0.99
CA GLU A 150 -13.76 -12.80 1.83
C GLU A 150 -13.56 -14.15 2.52
N LYS A 151 -12.57 -14.96 2.10
CA LYS A 151 -12.20 -16.21 2.79
C LYS A 151 -11.56 -15.93 4.16
N ASP A 152 -10.89 -14.81 4.34
CA ASP A 152 -10.28 -14.42 5.59
C ASP A 152 -11.15 -13.39 6.32
N LYS A 153 -11.76 -13.82 7.43
CA LYS A 153 -12.66 -12.99 8.23
C LYS A 153 -11.98 -11.83 8.96
N SER A 154 -10.65 -11.82 9.01
CA SER A 154 -9.87 -10.71 9.57
C SER A 154 -9.73 -9.54 8.59
N LEU A 155 -10.08 -9.75 7.32
CA LEU A 155 -10.07 -8.75 6.27
C LEU A 155 -11.47 -8.17 6.06
N THR A 156 -11.52 -6.87 5.82
CA THR A 156 -12.77 -6.15 5.50
C THR A 156 -12.57 -5.33 4.24
N ILE A 157 -13.37 -5.58 3.21
CA ILE A 157 -13.40 -4.73 2.01
C ILE A 157 -14.13 -3.45 2.39
N LEU A 158 -13.45 -2.32 2.31
CA LEU A 158 -13.99 -1.01 2.63
C LEU A 158 -14.59 -0.30 1.43
N SER A 159 -14.04 -0.52 0.25
CA SER A 159 -14.49 0.12 -0.99
C SER A 159 -14.13 -0.71 -2.21
N GLU A 160 -15.01 -0.65 -3.20
CA GLU A 160 -14.83 -1.30 -4.50
C GLU A 160 -15.54 -0.53 -5.63
N SER A 161 -15.25 -0.93 -6.86
CA SER A 161 -15.85 -0.44 -8.10
C SER A 161 -16.40 -1.63 -8.88
N GLU A 162 -17.52 -1.45 -9.57
CA GLU A 162 -18.05 -2.45 -10.49
C GLU A 162 -17.08 -2.73 -11.65
N ASP A 163 -16.42 -1.67 -12.15
CA ASP A 163 -15.50 -1.76 -13.28
C ASP A 163 -14.06 -2.08 -12.89
N ALA A 164 -13.62 -1.62 -11.71
CA ALA A 164 -12.23 -1.72 -11.28
C ALA A 164 -12.01 -2.70 -10.11
N GLY A 165 -13.06 -3.36 -9.60
CA GLY A 165 -12.96 -4.31 -8.50
C GLY A 165 -12.56 -3.70 -7.16
N VAL A 166 -11.96 -4.51 -6.29
CA VAL A 166 -11.61 -4.10 -4.92
C VAL A 166 -10.57 -2.98 -4.93
N TYR A 167 -10.89 -1.91 -4.21
CA TYR A 167 -10.02 -0.75 -4.06
C TYR A 167 -9.31 -0.71 -2.72
N MET A 168 -10.07 -0.79 -1.63
CA MET A 168 -9.50 -0.65 -0.29
C MET A 168 -9.91 -1.81 0.61
N VAL A 169 -8.91 -2.39 1.28
CA VAL A 169 -9.08 -3.47 2.26
C VAL A 169 -8.49 -3.02 3.58
N MET A 170 -9.19 -3.30 4.67
CA MET A 170 -8.76 -3.06 6.04
C MET A 170 -8.45 -4.39 6.73
N ALA A 171 -7.38 -4.38 7.52
CA ALA A 171 -6.93 -5.50 8.33
C ALA A 171 -6.59 -5.04 9.76
N ARG A 172 -6.29 -5.99 10.65
CA ARG A 172 -5.88 -5.73 12.05
C ARG A 172 -6.79 -4.75 12.79
N CYS A 173 -8.10 -4.92 12.65
CA CYS A 173 -9.08 -4.06 13.33
C CYS A 173 -8.84 -2.56 13.08
N GLY A 174 -8.52 -2.19 11.84
CA GLY A 174 -8.33 -0.79 11.44
C GLY A 174 -6.91 -0.24 11.62
N ARG A 175 -5.91 -1.09 11.78
CA ARG A 175 -4.50 -0.67 11.85
C ARG A 175 -3.74 -0.81 10.53
N GLU A 176 -4.23 -1.62 9.60
CA GLU A 176 -3.63 -1.83 8.30
C GLU A 176 -4.64 -1.58 7.20
N PHE A 177 -4.22 -0.83 6.18
CA PHE A 177 -5.04 -0.49 5.03
C PHE A 177 -4.26 -0.76 3.74
N SER A 178 -4.88 -1.49 2.83
CA SER A 178 -4.34 -1.76 1.49
C SER A 178 -5.17 -1.02 0.46
N SER A 179 -4.56 -0.12 -0.29
CA SER A 179 -5.20 0.69 -1.32
C SER A 179 -4.65 0.39 -2.71
N ARG A 180 -5.54 0.13 -3.67
CA ARG A 180 -5.20 -0.29 -5.03
C ARG A 180 -5.13 0.85 -6.05
N GLY A 181 -5.45 2.07 -5.68
CA GLY A 181 -5.33 3.23 -6.54
C GLY A 181 -3.88 3.56 -6.90
N THR A 182 -3.67 4.20 -8.02
CA THR A 182 -2.36 4.72 -8.41
C THR A 182 -2.25 6.14 -7.87
N PRO A 183 -1.31 6.44 -6.96
CA PRO A 183 -1.09 7.82 -6.54
C PRO A 183 -0.56 8.64 -7.71
N ASN A 184 -1.15 9.79 -7.95
CA ASN A 184 -0.63 10.80 -8.89
C ASN A 184 0.45 11.65 -8.21
#